data_2684560b603179629e66ff94cb575152
#
_entry.id   2684560b603179629e66ff94cb575152
#
_cell.length_a   1.000
_cell.length_b   1.000
_cell.length_c   1.000
_cell.angle_alpha   90.00
_cell.angle_beta   90.00
_cell.angle_gamma   90.00
#
_symmetry.space_group_name_H-M   'P 1'
#
loop_
_entity.id
_entity.type
_entity.pdbx_description
1 polymer ?
#
loop_
_entity_poly.entity_id
_entity_poly.type
_entity_poly.pdbx_seq_one_letter_code
_entity_poly.pdbx_strand_id
1 'polypeptide(L)'
;MLKLSCHCGRVQVHTAKRPDFINECNCSLCQKAGAIWGYFEPNEVGVIGETATYRREDKAQAGVAIRFCSNCGTTTHFELTQATIESFGNTMLGVNMRLANETDLIGIELRYPDGRSWSGESEFGYVREPRMIGSATQPNGT
;
A
#
# COMPACT_ATOMS: atom_id res chain seq x y z
N MET A 1 -8.90 13.11 -5.31
CA MET A 1 -7.67 13.40 -4.56
C MET A 1 -7.85 13.01 -3.10
N LEU A 2 -6.87 12.32 -2.52
CA LEU A 2 -6.87 11.99 -1.10
C LEU A 2 -5.72 12.71 -0.41
N LYS A 3 -5.97 13.13 0.84
CA LYS A 3 -4.95 13.68 1.72
C LYS A 3 -4.87 12.78 2.94
N LEU A 4 -3.77 12.05 3.04
CA LEU A 4 -3.54 11.04 4.05
C LEU A 4 -2.41 11.48 4.97
N SER A 5 -2.39 11.00 6.20
CA SER A 5 -1.28 11.28 7.11
C SER A 5 -0.94 10.06 7.97
N CYS A 6 0.29 10.01 8.44
CA CYS A 6 0.68 9.09 9.50
C CYS A 6 -0.01 9.47 10.81
N HIS A 7 0.13 8.64 11.84
CA HIS A 7 -0.58 8.87 13.10
C HIS A 7 -0.21 10.20 13.75
N CYS A 8 1.06 10.57 13.77
CA CYS A 8 1.49 11.83 14.39
C CYS A 8 1.31 13.07 13.49
N GLY A 9 0.93 12.88 12.22
CA GLY A 9 0.71 13.96 11.26
C GLY A 9 1.95 14.53 10.59
N ARG A 10 3.14 14.10 10.98
CA ARG A 10 4.40 14.64 10.39
C ARG A 10 4.63 14.21 8.96
N VAL A 11 4.14 13.04 8.57
CA VAL A 11 4.21 12.58 7.19
C VAL A 11 2.82 12.65 6.57
N GLN A 12 2.75 13.32 5.43
CA GLN A 12 1.52 13.44 4.66
C GLN A 12 1.72 12.83 3.29
N VAL A 13 0.70 12.12 2.81
CA VAL A 13 0.70 11.50 1.49
C VAL A 13 -0.53 12.00 0.75
N HIS A 14 -0.30 12.64 -0.38
CA HIS A 14 -1.37 13.15 -1.23
C HIS A 14 -1.43 12.33 -2.51
N THR A 15 -2.60 11.83 -2.86
CA THR A 15 -2.80 11.11 -4.11
C THR A 15 -3.68 11.92 -5.07
N ALA A 16 -3.37 11.88 -6.35
CA ALA A 16 -4.12 12.63 -7.38
C ALA A 16 -5.55 12.10 -7.54
N LYS A 17 -5.77 10.84 -7.20
CA LYS A 17 -7.06 10.15 -7.36
C LYS A 17 -7.25 9.12 -6.26
N ARG A 18 -8.44 8.53 -6.18
CA ARG A 18 -8.68 7.33 -5.39
C ARG A 18 -8.01 6.13 -6.08
N PRO A 19 -7.56 5.11 -5.32
CA PRO A 19 -7.02 3.91 -5.97
C PRO A 19 -8.11 3.16 -6.72
N ASP A 20 -7.73 2.46 -7.78
CA ASP A 20 -8.68 1.64 -8.56
C ASP A 20 -9.14 0.42 -7.77
N PHE A 21 -8.24 -0.15 -6.99
CA PHE A 21 -8.50 -1.22 -6.03
C PHE A 21 -7.44 -1.18 -4.94
N ILE A 22 -7.64 -1.94 -3.87
CA ILE A 22 -6.64 -2.07 -2.81
C ILE A 22 -6.37 -3.54 -2.52
N ASN A 23 -5.13 -3.85 -2.14
CA ASN A 23 -4.67 -5.21 -1.85
C ASN A 23 -4.26 -5.38 -0.40
N GLU A 24 -4.84 -6.38 0.26
CA GLU A 24 -4.35 -6.90 1.52
C GLU A 24 -3.52 -8.15 1.23
N CYS A 25 -2.24 -7.95 0.97
CA CYS A 25 -1.32 -9.04 0.65
C CYS A 25 -0.94 -9.82 1.92
N ASN A 26 -0.87 -11.14 1.80
CA ASN A 26 -0.50 -12.01 2.92
C ASN A 26 0.99 -12.32 3.00
N CYS A 27 1.84 -11.72 2.17
CA CYS A 27 3.28 -11.94 2.29
C CYS A 27 3.77 -11.44 3.66
N SER A 28 4.87 -12.02 4.13
CA SER A 28 5.38 -11.71 5.47
C SER A 28 5.67 -10.22 5.65
N LEU A 29 6.19 -9.56 4.63
CA LEU A 29 6.50 -8.13 4.67
C LEU A 29 5.24 -7.28 4.79
N CYS A 30 4.29 -7.47 3.90
CA CYS A 30 3.05 -6.67 3.88
C CYS A 30 2.22 -6.89 5.14
N GLN A 31 2.15 -8.14 5.60
CA GLN A 31 1.41 -8.49 6.81
C GLN A 31 2.01 -7.80 8.05
N LYS A 32 3.34 -7.85 8.19
CA LYS A 32 4.03 -7.25 9.34
C LYS A 32 4.09 -5.72 9.26
N ALA A 33 4.16 -5.17 8.05
CA ALA A 33 4.08 -3.73 7.86
C ALA A 33 2.69 -3.17 8.20
N GLY A 34 1.67 -4.03 8.25
CA GLY A 34 0.31 -3.62 8.59
C GLY A 34 -0.33 -2.77 7.52
N ALA A 35 -0.02 -3.03 6.25
CA ALA A 35 -0.46 -2.19 5.16
C ALA A 35 -1.48 -2.87 4.26
N ILE A 36 -2.39 -2.07 3.73
CA ILE A 36 -3.27 -2.42 2.61
C ILE A 36 -2.92 -1.46 1.49
N TRP A 37 -2.49 -1.97 0.35
CA TRP A 37 -1.88 -1.14 -0.68
C TRP A 37 -2.85 -0.69 -1.75
N GLY A 38 -2.88 0.61 -2.02
CA GLY A 38 -3.37 1.18 -3.26
C GLY A 38 -2.18 1.49 -4.16
N TYR A 39 -2.35 1.36 -5.47
CA TYR A 39 -1.25 1.50 -6.44
C TYR A 39 -1.47 2.71 -7.31
N PHE A 40 -0.38 3.43 -7.56
CA PHE A 40 -0.39 4.68 -8.31
C PHE A 40 0.86 4.77 -9.17
N GLU A 41 0.80 5.58 -10.21
CA GLU A 41 2.01 6.02 -10.86
C GLU A 41 2.76 6.98 -9.94
N PRO A 42 4.11 6.98 -9.95
CA PRO A 42 4.87 7.84 -9.03
C PRO A 42 4.52 9.32 -9.09
N ASN A 43 4.15 9.83 -10.27
CA ASN A 43 3.77 11.24 -10.44
C ASN A 43 2.37 11.56 -9.89
N GLU A 44 1.59 10.56 -9.49
CA GLU A 44 0.27 10.75 -8.89
C GLU A 44 0.34 10.90 -7.37
N VAL A 45 1.52 10.75 -6.77
CA VAL A 45 1.68 10.74 -5.30
C VAL A 45 2.72 11.76 -4.87
N GLY A 46 2.33 12.62 -3.93
CA GLY A 46 3.25 13.52 -3.25
C GLY A 46 3.41 13.11 -1.79
N VAL A 47 4.64 13.09 -1.30
CA VAL A 47 4.96 12.78 0.09
C VAL A 47 5.67 13.96 0.72
N ILE A 48 5.21 14.40 1.89
CA ILE A 48 5.80 15.47 2.68
C ILE A 48 6.15 14.90 4.05
N GLY A 49 7.33 15.22 4.53
CA GLY A 49 7.80 14.78 5.84
C GLY A 49 8.89 13.73 5.77
N GLU A 50 9.55 13.52 6.90
CA GLU A 50 10.69 12.62 6.99
C GLU A 50 10.23 11.17 7.18
N THR A 51 10.72 10.29 6.31
CA THR A 51 10.47 8.85 6.40
C THR A 51 11.77 8.09 6.54
N ALA A 52 11.69 6.95 7.22
CA ALA A 52 12.74 5.94 7.24
C ALA A 52 12.38 4.82 6.27
N THR A 53 13.36 3.99 5.95
CA THR A 53 13.23 2.96 4.91
C THR A 53 13.58 1.60 5.47
N TYR A 54 12.79 0.60 5.10
CA TYR A 54 13.14 -0.80 5.31
C TYR A 54 13.08 -1.57 4.00
N ARG A 55 14.12 -2.34 3.71
CA ARG A 55 14.16 -3.31 2.62
C ARG A 55 14.20 -4.70 3.22
N ARG A 56 13.37 -5.59 2.71
CA ARG A 56 13.30 -6.94 3.25
C ARG A 56 14.66 -7.66 3.13
N GLU A 57 14.99 -8.42 4.16
CA GLU A 57 16.27 -9.13 4.25
C GLU A 57 16.10 -10.65 4.10
N ASP A 58 14.87 -11.13 4.02
CA ASP A 58 14.52 -12.55 3.94
C ASP A 58 14.54 -13.10 2.51
N LYS A 59 14.82 -12.25 1.52
CA LYS A 59 14.94 -12.64 0.11
C LYS A 59 16.22 -12.06 -0.47
N ALA A 60 16.74 -12.71 -1.51
CA ALA A 60 17.99 -12.30 -2.16
C ALA A 60 17.91 -10.87 -2.74
N GLN A 61 16.74 -10.48 -3.24
CA GLN A 61 16.51 -9.14 -3.73
C GLN A 61 15.18 -8.60 -3.25
N ALA A 62 15.22 -7.39 -2.69
CA ALA A 62 14.01 -6.66 -2.35
C ALA A 62 13.46 -5.95 -3.59
N GLY A 63 12.21 -6.21 -3.94
CA GLY A 63 11.54 -5.52 -5.05
C GLY A 63 11.06 -4.14 -4.67
N VAL A 64 10.73 -3.93 -3.40
CA VAL A 64 10.20 -2.67 -2.88
C VAL A 64 10.93 -2.27 -1.60
N ALA A 65 10.95 -0.95 -1.35
CA ALA A 65 11.43 -0.36 -0.10
C ALA A 65 10.21 0.21 0.64
N ILE A 66 9.97 -0.29 1.83
CA ILE A 66 8.88 0.20 2.69
C ILE A 66 9.32 1.51 3.33
N ARG A 67 8.44 2.50 3.29
CA ARG A 67 8.64 3.80 3.94
C ARG A 67 7.70 3.93 5.13
N PHE A 68 8.21 4.51 6.20
CA PHE A 68 7.45 4.74 7.42
C PHE A 68 7.88 6.05 8.08
N CYS A 69 6.98 6.64 8.85
CA CYS A 69 7.28 7.88 9.57
C CYS A 69 8.41 7.63 10.57
N SER A 70 9.47 8.43 10.50
CA SER A 70 10.61 8.28 11.43
C SER A 70 10.27 8.67 12.86
N ASN A 71 9.13 9.33 13.11
CA ASN A 71 8.69 9.68 14.46
C ASN A 71 7.71 8.66 15.04
N CYS A 72 6.60 8.37 14.36
CA CYS A 72 5.56 7.49 14.93
C CYS A 72 5.60 6.05 14.39
N GLY A 73 6.43 5.75 13.40
CA GLY A 73 6.59 4.39 12.86
C GLY A 73 5.47 3.93 11.94
N THR A 74 4.48 4.74 11.66
CA THR A 74 3.39 4.35 10.76
C THR A 74 3.92 4.11 9.36
N THR A 75 3.63 2.94 8.79
CA THR A 75 3.92 2.64 7.39
C THR A 75 3.10 3.56 6.48
N THR A 76 3.76 4.28 5.60
CA THR A 76 3.09 5.27 4.74
C THR A 76 2.97 4.82 3.29
N HIS A 77 4.03 4.33 2.71
CA HIS A 77 4.05 3.91 1.31
C HIS A 77 5.22 2.98 1.06
N PHE A 78 5.29 2.42 -0.14
CA PHE A 78 6.49 1.78 -0.64
C PHE A 78 6.90 2.38 -1.97
N GLU A 79 8.18 2.30 -2.26
CA GLU A 79 8.76 2.64 -3.55
C GLU A 79 9.41 1.40 -4.14
N LEU A 80 9.52 1.32 -5.46
CA LEU A 80 10.32 0.29 -6.09
C LEU A 80 11.80 0.52 -5.75
N THR A 81 12.54 -0.56 -5.54
CA THR A 81 13.98 -0.46 -5.34
C THR A 81 14.67 -0.06 -6.65
N GLN A 82 15.89 0.47 -6.54
CA GLN A 82 16.67 0.86 -7.72
C GLN A 82 16.86 -0.32 -8.68
N ALA A 83 17.12 -1.51 -8.15
CA ALA A 83 17.27 -2.70 -8.97
C ALA A 83 16.00 -3.03 -9.77
N THR A 84 14.83 -2.88 -9.14
CA THR A 84 13.55 -3.09 -9.83
C THR A 84 13.32 -2.03 -10.90
N ILE A 85 13.62 -0.77 -10.59
CA ILE A 85 13.49 0.33 -11.55
C ILE A 85 14.38 0.11 -12.76
N GLU A 86 15.61 -0.33 -12.56
CA GLU A 86 16.54 -0.62 -13.65
C GLU A 86 16.06 -1.77 -14.55
N SER A 87 15.37 -2.76 -13.99
CA SER A 87 14.87 -3.91 -14.74
C SER A 87 13.54 -3.65 -15.44
N PHE A 88 12.63 -2.90 -14.81
CA PHE A 88 11.23 -2.78 -15.24
C PHE A 88 10.74 -1.34 -15.38
N GLY A 89 11.54 -0.35 -15.01
CA GLY A 89 11.13 1.04 -14.96
C GLY A 89 10.43 1.40 -13.63
N ASN A 90 10.35 2.70 -13.38
CA ASN A 90 9.65 3.22 -12.18
C ASN A 90 8.16 3.32 -12.46
N THR A 91 7.49 2.17 -12.43
CA THR A 91 6.12 2.00 -12.93
C THR A 91 5.04 2.21 -11.89
N MET A 92 5.38 2.09 -10.59
CA MET A 92 4.35 2.21 -9.54
C MET A 92 4.94 2.61 -8.20
N LEU A 93 4.03 3.10 -7.37
CA LEU A 93 4.25 3.39 -5.96
C LEU A 93 3.02 2.88 -5.20
N GLY A 94 3.24 2.22 -4.08
CA GLY A 94 2.14 1.73 -3.26
C GLY A 94 1.92 2.65 -2.06
N VAL A 95 0.67 3.03 -1.83
CA VAL A 95 0.29 3.84 -0.67
C VAL A 95 -0.49 2.99 0.31
N ASN A 96 -0.15 3.10 1.59
CA ASN A 96 -0.88 2.39 2.64
C ASN A 96 -2.27 3.01 2.84
N MET A 97 -3.28 2.35 2.33
CA MET A 97 -4.66 2.85 2.38
C MET A 97 -5.31 2.69 3.76
N ARG A 98 -4.61 2.09 4.74
CA ARG A 98 -5.04 2.17 6.14
C ARG A 98 -4.93 3.59 6.71
N LEU A 99 -4.19 4.47 6.03
CA LEU A 99 -4.13 5.89 6.39
C LEU A 99 -5.41 6.65 6.03
N ALA A 100 -6.22 6.10 5.13
CA ALA A 100 -7.46 6.73 4.69
C ALA A 100 -8.60 6.45 5.68
N ASN A 101 -9.55 7.37 5.75
CA ASN A 101 -10.81 7.10 6.42
C ASN A 101 -11.62 6.09 5.60
N GLU A 102 -12.37 5.24 6.26
CA GLU A 102 -13.19 4.25 5.56
C GLU A 102 -14.14 4.90 4.55
N THR A 103 -14.67 6.07 4.89
CA THR A 103 -15.57 6.81 3.98
C THR A 103 -14.90 7.20 2.67
N ASP A 104 -13.58 7.41 2.66
CA ASP A 104 -12.84 7.73 1.44
C ASP A 104 -12.67 6.52 0.52
N LEU A 105 -12.90 5.32 1.04
CA LEU A 105 -12.69 4.06 0.34
C LEU A 105 -13.99 3.36 -0.07
N ILE A 106 -15.14 3.94 0.26
CA ILE A 106 -16.44 3.34 -0.10
C ILE A 106 -16.53 3.07 -1.60
N GLY A 107 -16.90 1.84 -1.96
CA GLY A 107 -17.03 1.40 -3.34
C GLY A 107 -15.74 0.93 -3.99
N ILE A 108 -14.62 0.97 -3.28
CA ILE A 108 -13.35 0.42 -3.78
C ILE A 108 -13.30 -1.08 -3.48
N GLU A 109 -12.82 -1.84 -4.45
CA GLU A 109 -12.64 -3.29 -4.31
C GLU A 109 -11.39 -3.59 -3.47
N LEU A 110 -11.58 -4.38 -2.42
CA LEU A 110 -10.50 -4.91 -1.59
C LEU A 110 -10.24 -6.36 -2.01
N ARG A 111 -9.02 -6.62 -2.44
CA ARG A 111 -8.54 -7.92 -2.91
C ARG A 111 -7.57 -8.53 -1.93
N TYR A 112 -7.46 -9.85 -1.97
CA TYR A 112 -6.64 -10.62 -1.04
C TYR A 112 -5.62 -11.50 -1.78
N PRO A 113 -4.59 -10.89 -2.42
CA PRO A 113 -3.61 -11.66 -3.18
C PRO A 113 -2.78 -12.57 -2.28
N ASP A 114 -2.44 -13.74 -2.79
CA ASP A 114 -1.58 -14.71 -2.11
C ASP A 114 -0.10 -14.45 -2.43
N GLY A 115 0.41 -13.34 -1.94
CA GLY A 115 1.81 -12.96 -2.14
C GLY A 115 2.79 -13.91 -1.47
N ARG A 116 2.34 -14.64 -0.43
CA ARG A 116 3.18 -15.60 0.28
C ARG A 116 3.59 -16.77 -0.63
N SER A 117 2.69 -17.22 -1.49
CA SER A 117 2.92 -18.33 -2.41
C SER A 117 3.38 -17.88 -3.80
N TRP A 118 3.51 -16.58 -4.00
CA TRP A 118 3.86 -16.05 -5.32
C TRP A 118 5.34 -16.24 -5.62
N SER A 119 5.62 -16.75 -6.83
CA SER A 119 6.98 -17.00 -7.30
C SER A 119 7.74 -15.75 -7.73
N GLY A 120 7.02 -14.66 -7.99
CA GLY A 120 7.58 -13.43 -8.56
C GLY A 120 7.46 -13.32 -10.08
N GLU A 121 7.03 -14.37 -10.76
CA GLU A 121 7.05 -14.46 -12.23
C GLU A 121 5.66 -14.67 -12.85
N SER A 122 4.68 -15.10 -12.07
CA SER A 122 3.33 -15.39 -12.54
C SER A 122 2.32 -14.41 -11.96
N GLU A 123 1.07 -14.51 -12.38
CA GLU A 123 -0.01 -13.77 -11.76
C GLU A 123 -0.23 -14.24 -10.32
N PHE A 124 -0.73 -13.33 -9.48
CA PHE A 124 -1.11 -13.67 -8.13
C PHE A 124 -2.31 -14.62 -8.11
N GLY A 125 -2.25 -15.63 -7.22
CA GLY A 125 -3.47 -16.26 -6.74
C GLY A 125 -4.10 -15.41 -5.64
N TYR A 126 -5.27 -15.82 -5.17
CA TYR A 126 -6.01 -15.10 -4.12
C TYR A 126 -6.44 -16.07 -3.03
N VAL A 127 -6.36 -15.63 -1.76
CA VAL A 127 -6.72 -16.47 -0.60
C VAL A 127 -8.20 -16.42 -0.28
N ARG A 128 -8.90 -15.44 -0.80
CA ARG A 128 -10.35 -15.29 -0.65
C ARG A 128 -10.91 -14.39 -1.73
N GLU A 129 -12.23 -14.42 -1.88
CA GLU A 129 -12.94 -13.54 -2.80
C GLU A 129 -12.75 -12.08 -2.41
N PRO A 130 -12.66 -11.16 -3.40
CA PRO A 130 -12.63 -9.74 -3.11
C PRO A 130 -13.95 -9.27 -2.53
N ARG A 131 -13.91 -8.17 -1.79
CA ARG A 131 -15.11 -7.52 -1.31
C ARG A 131 -15.09 -6.03 -1.64
N MET A 132 -16.26 -5.46 -1.79
CA MET A 132 -16.40 -4.02 -1.91
C MET A 132 -16.44 -3.40 -0.52
N ILE A 133 -15.73 -2.30 -0.33
CA ILE A 133 -15.81 -1.55 0.91
C ILE A 133 -17.20 -0.97 1.01
N GLY A 134 -17.86 -1.22 2.13
CA GLY A 134 -19.27 -0.94 2.35
C GLY A 134 -19.63 0.53 2.32
N SER A 135 -20.92 0.81 2.12
CA SER A 135 -21.42 2.18 2.17
C SER A 135 -21.54 2.66 3.62
N ALA A 136 -21.44 3.98 3.82
CA ALA A 136 -21.66 4.62 5.11
C ALA A 136 -23.07 4.40 5.68
N THR A 137 -23.99 3.88 4.86
CA THR A 137 -25.37 3.61 5.26
C THR A 137 -25.61 2.16 5.62
N GLN A 138 -24.61 1.34 5.77
CA GLN A 138 -24.80 -0.06 6.22
C GLN A 138 -25.43 -0.07 7.60
N PRO A 139 -26.56 -0.80 7.73
CA PRO A 139 -27.38 -0.70 8.93
C PRO A 139 -26.75 -1.28 10.19
N ASN A 140 -25.71 -1.99 10.15
CA ASN A 140 -25.03 -2.58 11.30
C ASN A 140 -23.54 -2.32 11.24
N GLY A 141 -23.19 -1.08 11.03
CA GLY A 141 -21.82 -0.63 11.09
C GLY A 141 -21.14 -0.84 12.44
N THR A 142 -21.70 -1.66 13.24
CA THR A 142 -21.12 -2.13 14.50
C THR A 142 -20.29 -3.36 14.24
#